data_73ebf98a273e3a5d002c85e83dee5adf
#
_entry.id   73ebf98a273e3a5d002c85e83dee5adf
#
_cell.length_a   1.000
_cell.length_b   1.000
_cell.length_c   1.000
_cell.angle_alpha   90.00
_cell.angle_beta   90.00
_cell.angle_gamma   90.00
#
_symmetry.space_group_name_H-M   'P 1'
#
loop_
_entity.id
_entity.type
_entity.pdbx_description
1 polymer ?
#
loop_
_entity_poly.entity_id
_entity_poly.type
_entity_poly.pdbx_seq_one_letter_code
_entity_poly.pdbx_strand_id
1 'polypeptide(L)'
;MEHRIIGCGNAARGDDAAGLLVVRQLRAWGADALEHSGEGLSLMESWRGHDAVIVIDAVVTGLAPGAVTVWDGREAPVIRDGGRSTHAFGVAEAVELARVLGRLPARLLIYGIEGRGFDLGSAPSPEVVAAAEHLAQRLFRD
;
A
#
# COMPACT_ATOMS: atom_id res chain seq x y z
N MET A 1 5.48 -15.50 10.83
CA MET A 1 4.10 -15.56 10.30
C MET A 1 4.07 -14.96 8.92
N GLU A 2 3.41 -15.66 8.02
CA GLU A 2 3.31 -15.18 6.66
C GLU A 2 2.20 -14.15 6.51
N HIS A 3 2.51 -13.10 5.76
CA HIS A 3 1.54 -12.07 5.44
C HIS A 3 1.17 -12.15 3.97
N ARG A 4 -0.11 -11.88 3.68
CA ARG A 4 -0.52 -11.57 2.32
C ARG A 4 -0.07 -10.15 2.04
N ILE A 5 0.85 -9.95 1.12
CA ILE A 5 1.40 -8.63 0.83
C ILE A 5 0.83 -8.14 -0.50
N ILE A 6 0.21 -6.97 -0.49
CA ILE A 6 -0.45 -6.41 -1.65
C ILE A 6 0.07 -4.99 -1.86
N GLY A 7 0.69 -4.75 -3.01
CA GLY A 7 1.12 -3.40 -3.39
C GLY A 7 0.14 -2.80 -4.36
N CYS A 8 -0.35 -1.62 -4.04
CA CYS A 8 -1.35 -0.92 -4.84
C CYS A 8 -0.72 0.19 -5.65
N GLY A 9 -1.24 0.43 -6.84
CA GLY A 9 -0.83 1.59 -7.60
C GLY A 9 -1.02 1.45 -9.09
N ASN A 10 -0.51 2.49 -9.78
CA ASN A 10 -0.50 2.55 -11.24
C ASN A 10 0.94 2.87 -11.68
N ALA A 11 1.58 1.93 -12.35
CA ALA A 11 2.97 2.06 -12.75
C ALA A 11 3.23 3.22 -13.71
N ALA A 12 2.18 3.70 -14.38
CA ALA A 12 2.31 4.77 -15.37
C ALA A 12 2.16 6.17 -14.77
N ARG A 13 1.99 6.31 -13.46
CA ARG A 13 1.72 7.59 -12.81
C ARG A 13 2.74 7.96 -11.74
N GLY A 14 4.00 7.99 -12.11
CA GLY A 14 5.05 8.50 -11.21
C GLY A 14 5.07 7.77 -9.87
N ASP A 15 4.95 8.54 -8.79
CA ASP A 15 5.05 7.99 -7.43
C ASP A 15 3.89 7.09 -7.04
N ASP A 16 2.84 7.04 -7.85
CA ASP A 16 1.75 6.09 -7.65
C ASP A 16 2.23 4.64 -7.82
N ALA A 17 3.40 4.44 -8.38
CA ALA A 17 4.01 3.12 -8.51
C ALA A 17 4.63 2.60 -7.21
N ALA A 18 4.65 3.39 -6.13
CA ALA A 18 5.39 3.04 -4.92
C ALA A 18 5.08 1.63 -4.40
N GLY A 19 3.80 1.31 -4.22
CA GLY A 19 3.41 -0.02 -3.74
C GLY A 19 3.82 -1.13 -4.69
N LEU A 20 3.71 -0.87 -5.99
CA LEU A 20 4.09 -1.85 -7.01
C LEU A 20 5.59 -2.11 -6.98
N LEU A 21 6.40 -1.07 -6.76
CA LEU A 21 7.86 -1.23 -6.69
C LEU A 21 8.26 -2.15 -5.55
N VAL A 22 7.61 -2.01 -4.39
CA VAL A 22 7.89 -2.87 -3.24
C VAL A 22 7.58 -4.33 -3.59
N VAL A 23 6.41 -4.57 -4.14
CA VAL A 23 5.95 -5.92 -4.47
C VAL A 23 6.82 -6.55 -5.54
N ARG A 24 7.21 -5.79 -6.55
CA ARG A 24 8.07 -6.31 -7.62
C ARG A 24 9.43 -6.72 -7.08
N GLN A 25 9.97 -5.96 -6.14
CA GLN A 25 11.24 -6.31 -5.52
C GLN A 25 11.10 -7.58 -4.67
N LEU A 26 10.01 -7.68 -3.89
CA LEU A 26 9.76 -8.87 -3.08
C LEU A 26 9.62 -10.12 -3.95
N ARG A 27 8.90 -9.99 -5.06
CA ARG A 27 8.73 -11.11 -5.98
C ARG A 27 10.04 -11.50 -6.63
N ALA A 28 10.89 -10.54 -6.95
CA ALA A 28 12.21 -10.83 -7.51
C ALA A 28 13.07 -11.62 -6.53
N TRP A 29 12.84 -11.46 -5.23
CA TRP A 29 13.54 -12.24 -4.20
C TRP A 29 12.83 -13.55 -3.84
N GLY A 30 11.74 -13.88 -4.53
CA GLY A 30 11.03 -15.14 -4.33
C GLY A 30 9.88 -15.08 -3.35
N ALA A 31 9.54 -13.91 -2.83
CA ALA A 31 8.41 -13.77 -1.92
C ALA A 31 7.08 -13.76 -2.69
N ASP A 32 6.01 -14.19 -2.00
CA ASP A 32 4.67 -14.18 -2.57
C ASP A 32 4.03 -12.83 -2.26
N ALA A 33 3.88 -12.00 -3.28
CA ALA A 33 3.32 -10.67 -3.14
C ALA A 33 2.52 -10.33 -4.40
N LEU A 34 1.46 -9.54 -4.24
CA LEU A 34 0.52 -9.22 -5.32
C LEU A 34 0.59 -7.75 -5.71
N GLU A 35 0.44 -7.50 -7.01
CA GLU A 35 0.14 -6.16 -7.51
C GLU A 35 -1.37 -5.98 -7.59
N HIS A 36 -1.83 -4.77 -7.30
CA HIS A 36 -3.25 -4.44 -7.33
C HIS A 36 -3.44 -2.99 -7.76
N SER A 37 -4.58 -2.71 -8.40
CA SER A 37 -4.88 -1.34 -8.83
C SER A 37 -5.24 -0.41 -7.68
N GLY A 38 -5.68 -0.95 -6.54
CA GLY A 38 -6.11 -0.17 -5.40
C GLY A 38 -7.61 0.08 -5.34
N GLU A 39 -8.40 -0.51 -6.25
CA GLU A 39 -9.85 -0.35 -6.21
C GLU A 39 -10.41 -1.04 -4.96
N GLY A 40 -11.28 -0.33 -4.21
CA GLY A 40 -11.66 -0.71 -2.86
C GLY A 40 -12.28 -2.09 -2.71
N LEU A 41 -13.35 -2.37 -3.43
CA LEU A 41 -14.04 -3.67 -3.32
C LEU A 41 -13.12 -4.81 -3.75
N SER A 42 -12.47 -4.65 -4.88
CA SER A 42 -11.56 -5.64 -5.41
C SER A 42 -10.37 -5.87 -4.48
N LEU A 43 -9.87 -4.81 -3.84
CA LEU A 43 -8.79 -4.92 -2.87
C LEU A 43 -9.23 -5.76 -1.67
N MET A 44 -10.41 -5.49 -1.12
CA MET A 44 -10.95 -6.26 -0.01
C MET A 44 -11.07 -7.74 -0.39
N GLU A 45 -11.53 -8.03 -1.61
CA GLU A 45 -11.66 -9.40 -2.08
C GLU A 45 -10.29 -10.09 -2.22
N SER A 46 -9.24 -9.34 -2.52
CA SER A 46 -7.91 -9.90 -2.73
C SER A 46 -7.30 -10.46 -1.45
N TRP A 47 -7.77 -10.05 -0.28
CA TRP A 47 -7.24 -10.57 0.98
C TRP A 47 -8.12 -11.65 1.63
N ARG A 48 -9.19 -12.06 0.94
CA ARG A 48 -10.09 -13.07 1.46
C ARG A 48 -9.33 -14.34 1.84
N GLY A 49 -9.62 -14.87 3.02
CA GLY A 49 -8.99 -16.09 3.49
C GLY A 49 -7.62 -15.93 4.12
N HIS A 50 -7.14 -14.69 4.23
CA HIS A 50 -5.85 -14.41 4.86
C HIS A 50 -6.05 -13.68 6.19
N ASP A 51 -5.42 -14.19 7.24
CA ASP A 51 -5.54 -13.62 8.58
C ASP A 51 -4.61 -12.44 8.80
N ALA A 52 -3.49 -12.39 8.10
CA ALA A 52 -2.50 -11.33 8.23
C ALA A 52 -2.21 -10.73 6.87
N VAL A 53 -2.47 -9.44 6.74
CA VAL A 53 -2.40 -8.72 5.45
C VAL A 53 -1.60 -7.44 5.61
N ILE A 54 -0.73 -7.18 4.65
CA ILE A 54 0.00 -5.92 4.52
C ILE A 54 -0.39 -5.31 3.18
N VAL A 55 -0.83 -4.05 3.21
CA VAL A 55 -1.14 -3.29 2.00
C VAL A 55 -0.17 -2.12 1.91
N ILE A 56 0.39 -1.89 0.73
CA ILE A 56 1.33 -0.81 0.50
C ILE A 56 0.80 0.09 -0.61
N ASP A 57 0.76 1.40 -0.35
CA ASP A 57 0.22 2.36 -1.31
C ASP A 57 0.99 3.67 -1.22
N ALA A 58 0.94 4.44 -2.28
CA ALA A 58 1.45 5.82 -2.24
C ALA A 58 0.43 6.70 -1.56
N VAL A 59 0.90 7.64 -0.77
CA VAL A 59 0.02 8.56 -0.01
C VAL A 59 0.50 9.99 -0.15
N VAL A 60 -0.41 10.93 0.14
CA VAL A 60 -0.10 12.35 0.22
C VAL A 60 -0.60 12.84 1.56
N THR A 61 0.32 12.98 2.52
CA THR A 61 -0.04 13.37 3.88
C THR A 61 0.67 14.65 4.33
N GLY A 62 1.50 15.23 3.47
CA GLY A 62 2.26 16.42 3.81
C GLY A 62 3.65 16.14 4.36
N LEU A 63 4.04 14.88 4.45
CA LEU A 63 5.39 14.51 4.87
C LEU A 63 6.37 14.63 3.69
N ALA A 64 7.65 14.53 3.97
CA ALA A 64 8.67 14.57 2.92
C ALA A 64 8.54 13.36 1.98
N PRO A 65 8.78 13.54 0.68
CA PRO A 65 8.73 12.41 -0.26
C PRO A 65 9.62 11.26 0.20
N GLY A 66 9.10 10.04 0.12
CA GLY A 66 9.80 8.85 0.57
C GLY A 66 9.58 8.50 2.03
N ALA A 67 8.93 9.36 2.80
CA ALA A 67 8.58 9.03 4.18
C ALA A 67 7.60 7.87 4.19
N VAL A 68 7.79 6.93 5.14
CA VAL A 68 6.93 5.76 5.26
C VAL A 68 6.12 5.87 6.54
N THR A 69 4.81 5.73 6.42
CA THR A 69 3.89 5.74 7.57
C THR A 69 3.20 4.38 7.63
N VAL A 70 2.97 3.88 8.84
CA VAL A 70 2.29 2.61 9.05
C VAL A 70 1.03 2.86 9.86
N TRP A 71 -0.08 2.32 9.38
CA TRP A 71 -1.37 2.36 10.09
C TRP A 71 -1.82 0.96 10.41
N ASP A 72 -2.39 0.77 11.59
CA ASP A 72 -3.11 -0.44 11.91
C ASP A 72 -4.54 -0.29 11.39
N GLY A 73 -4.89 -1.08 10.38
CA GLY A 73 -6.20 -0.96 9.74
C GLY A 73 -7.37 -1.36 10.63
N ARG A 74 -7.11 -2.03 11.75
CA ARG A 74 -8.18 -2.43 12.65
C ARG A 74 -8.50 -1.38 13.71
N GLU A 75 -7.58 -0.47 14.00
CA GLU A 75 -7.73 0.44 15.14
C GLU A 75 -8.40 1.74 14.80
N ALA A 76 -8.08 2.33 13.66
CA ALA A 76 -8.59 3.66 13.34
C ALA A 76 -8.81 3.77 11.85
N PRO A 77 -9.66 4.73 11.42
CA PRO A 77 -9.78 5.00 10.00
C PRO A 77 -8.43 5.33 9.40
N VAL A 78 -8.15 4.71 8.26
CA VAL A 78 -6.91 4.91 7.54
C VAL A 78 -6.94 6.28 6.90
N ILE A 79 -5.88 7.05 7.08
CA ILE A 79 -5.68 8.34 6.39
C ILE A 79 -6.86 9.28 6.60
N ARG A 80 -6.85 9.98 7.74
CA ARG A 80 -7.84 11.00 8.05
C ARG A 80 -7.22 12.38 7.93
N ASP A 81 -8.07 13.39 7.82
CA ASP A 81 -7.71 14.80 7.99
C ASP A 81 -6.45 15.20 7.21
N GLY A 82 -6.62 15.48 5.95
CA GLY A 82 -5.54 15.94 5.10
C GLY A 82 -4.72 14.86 4.46
N GLY A 83 -4.72 13.65 5.03
CA GLY A 83 -4.08 12.53 4.39
C GLY A 83 -5.03 11.85 3.44
N ARG A 84 -4.54 11.37 2.31
CA ARG A 84 -5.37 10.59 1.39
C ARG A 84 -4.52 9.73 0.50
N SER A 85 -5.10 8.62 0.10
CA SER A 85 -4.52 7.78 -0.92
C SER A 85 -4.62 8.47 -2.26
N THR A 86 -3.70 8.16 -3.16
CA THR A 86 -3.76 8.62 -4.54
C THR A 86 -4.92 7.99 -5.30
N HIS A 87 -5.50 6.93 -4.73
CA HIS A 87 -6.67 6.27 -5.28
C HIS A 87 -7.87 6.69 -4.46
N ALA A 88 -8.70 7.58 -4.99
CA ALA A 88 -9.94 7.96 -4.33
C ALA A 88 -10.70 6.69 -3.96
N PHE A 89 -11.07 6.56 -2.69
CA PHE A 89 -11.81 5.41 -2.19
C PHE A 89 -11.07 4.08 -2.32
N GLY A 90 -9.75 4.09 -2.47
CA GLY A 90 -8.99 2.87 -2.66
C GLY A 90 -8.82 2.08 -1.38
N VAL A 91 -7.64 2.22 -0.76
CA VAL A 91 -7.30 1.43 0.43
C VAL A 91 -8.21 1.78 1.61
N ALA A 92 -8.46 3.07 1.84
CA ALA A 92 -9.32 3.48 2.96
C ALA A 92 -10.74 2.93 2.79
N GLU A 93 -11.27 2.96 1.57
CA GLU A 93 -12.60 2.40 1.29
C GLU A 93 -12.62 0.90 1.53
N ALA A 94 -11.61 0.18 1.09
CA ALA A 94 -11.53 -1.26 1.30
C ALA A 94 -11.56 -1.60 2.79
N VAL A 95 -10.82 -0.86 3.60
CA VAL A 95 -10.76 -1.08 5.04
C VAL A 95 -12.11 -0.81 5.69
N GLU A 96 -12.77 0.32 5.35
CA GLU A 96 -14.05 0.66 5.94
C GLU A 96 -15.15 -0.30 5.50
N LEU A 97 -15.14 -0.72 4.24
CA LEU A 97 -16.09 -1.70 3.73
C LEU A 97 -15.91 -3.03 4.47
N ALA A 98 -14.66 -3.48 4.63
CA ALA A 98 -14.38 -4.71 5.35
C ALA A 98 -14.81 -4.63 6.81
N ARG A 99 -14.64 -3.46 7.43
CA ARG A 99 -15.09 -3.24 8.81
C ARG A 99 -16.58 -3.42 8.94
N VAL A 100 -17.35 -2.81 8.04
CA VAL A 100 -18.80 -2.90 8.06
C VAL A 100 -19.30 -4.33 7.81
N LEU A 101 -18.61 -5.05 6.92
CA LEU A 101 -19.01 -6.40 6.55
C LEU A 101 -18.43 -7.50 7.44
N GLY A 102 -17.65 -7.12 8.46
CA GLY A 102 -17.03 -8.09 9.34
C GLY A 102 -15.94 -8.91 8.66
N ARG A 103 -15.25 -8.34 7.68
CA ARG A 103 -14.23 -9.04 6.87
C ARG A 103 -12.83 -8.50 7.05
N LEU A 104 -12.56 -7.75 8.12
CA LEU A 104 -11.20 -7.31 8.40
C LEU A 104 -10.34 -8.52 8.74
N PRO A 105 -9.12 -8.60 8.20
CA PRO A 105 -8.18 -9.64 8.64
C PRO A 105 -7.87 -9.46 10.14
N ALA A 106 -7.44 -10.52 10.79
CA ALA A 106 -7.07 -10.46 12.20
C ALA A 106 -5.93 -9.45 12.42
N ARG A 107 -5.02 -9.34 11.43
CA ARG A 107 -3.95 -8.34 11.44
C ARG A 107 -3.94 -7.66 10.08
N LEU A 108 -3.99 -6.35 10.09
CA LEU A 108 -3.99 -5.55 8.86
C LEU A 108 -3.13 -4.33 9.06
N LEU A 109 -2.01 -4.27 8.36
CA LEU A 109 -1.11 -3.12 8.38
C LEU A 109 -1.13 -2.45 7.03
N ILE A 110 -1.23 -1.13 7.03
CA ILE A 110 -1.19 -0.32 5.82
C ILE A 110 0.09 0.50 5.85
N TYR A 111 0.93 0.34 4.85
CA TYR A 111 2.14 1.14 4.68
C TYR A 111 1.90 2.18 3.61
N GLY A 112 2.10 3.44 3.95
CA GLY A 112 2.02 4.54 3.00
C GLY A 112 3.40 5.07 2.70
N ILE A 113 3.74 5.20 1.42
CA ILE A 113 4.99 5.83 1.00
C ILE A 113 4.63 7.20 0.45
N GLU A 114 5.17 8.24 1.06
CA GLU A 114 4.87 9.60 0.67
C GLU A 114 5.40 9.90 -0.72
N GLY A 115 4.50 10.33 -1.62
CA GLY A 115 4.86 10.71 -2.98
C GLY A 115 4.70 12.20 -3.20
N ARG A 116 5.24 12.69 -4.32
CA ARG A 116 5.11 14.11 -4.68
C ARG A 116 4.67 14.33 -6.11
N GLY A 117 4.85 13.38 -7.01
CA GLY A 117 4.51 13.54 -8.42
C GLY A 117 3.75 12.35 -8.95
N PHE A 118 2.54 12.59 -9.45
CA PHE A 118 1.62 11.53 -9.88
C PHE A 118 1.17 11.71 -11.32
N ASP A 119 1.92 12.47 -12.12
CA ASP A 119 1.53 12.74 -13.50
C ASP A 119 1.68 11.49 -14.35
N LEU A 120 0.72 11.30 -15.24
CA LEU A 120 0.75 10.19 -16.19
C LEU A 120 2.02 10.29 -17.04
N GLY A 121 2.76 9.21 -17.13
CA GLY A 121 3.98 9.13 -17.90
C GLY A 121 5.23 9.57 -17.17
N SER A 122 5.12 10.09 -15.94
CA SER A 122 6.29 10.48 -15.17
C SER A 122 6.93 9.26 -14.50
N ALA A 123 8.22 9.33 -14.24
CA ALA A 123 8.92 8.30 -13.50
C ALA A 123 8.73 8.51 -11.99
N PRO A 124 8.83 7.46 -11.17
CA PRO A 124 8.83 7.64 -9.72
C PRO A 124 10.01 8.49 -9.27
N SER A 125 9.79 9.28 -8.22
CA SER A 125 10.86 10.11 -7.64
C SER A 125 11.97 9.24 -7.07
N PRO A 126 13.23 9.70 -7.09
CA PRO A 126 14.33 8.92 -6.48
C PRO A 126 14.07 8.60 -5.00
N GLU A 127 13.45 9.52 -4.27
CA GLU A 127 13.14 9.31 -2.85
C GLU A 127 12.15 8.17 -2.66
N VAL A 128 11.17 8.08 -3.55
CA VAL A 128 10.16 7.02 -3.50
C VAL A 128 10.79 5.68 -3.89
N VAL A 129 11.63 5.66 -4.91
CA VAL A 129 12.33 4.43 -5.31
C VAL A 129 13.18 3.91 -4.15
N ALA A 130 13.94 4.79 -3.50
CA ALA A 130 14.78 4.40 -2.37
C ALA A 130 13.93 3.88 -1.20
N ALA A 131 12.82 4.55 -0.90
CA ALA A 131 11.91 4.13 0.18
C ALA A 131 11.31 2.76 -0.11
N ALA A 132 10.89 2.52 -1.35
CA ALA A 132 10.31 1.24 -1.74
C ALA A 132 11.33 0.11 -1.58
N GLU A 133 12.57 0.34 -2.00
CA GLU A 133 13.64 -0.64 -1.86
C GLU A 133 13.90 -0.97 -0.38
N HIS A 134 13.96 0.06 0.46
CA HIS A 134 14.19 -0.10 1.88
C HIS A 134 13.05 -0.87 2.55
N LEU A 135 11.83 -0.50 2.22
CA LEU A 135 10.65 -1.18 2.77
C LEU A 135 10.62 -2.64 2.34
N ALA A 136 10.93 -2.92 1.07
CA ALA A 136 10.97 -4.30 0.60
C ALA A 136 11.99 -5.12 1.39
N GLN A 137 13.17 -4.55 1.69
CA GLN A 137 14.17 -5.24 2.48
C GLN A 137 13.65 -5.56 3.89
N ARG A 138 12.98 -4.60 4.52
CA ARG A 138 12.43 -4.80 5.86
C ARG A 138 11.35 -5.88 5.86
N LEU A 139 10.44 -5.83 4.92
CA LEU A 139 9.35 -6.81 4.84
C LEU A 139 9.86 -8.20 4.50
N PHE A 140 10.92 -8.28 3.70
CA PHE A 140 11.49 -9.58 3.31
C PHE A 140 12.15 -10.30 4.49
N ARG A 141 12.72 -9.55 5.43
CA ARG A 141 13.37 -10.12 6.60
C ARG A 141 12.39 -10.60 7.67
N ASP A 142 11.20 -10.02 7.68
CA ASP A 142 10.20 -10.31 8.73
C ASP A 142 9.38 -11.60 8.45
#